data_c1efb2b9fcf0fe701cb570868d12d7c0
#
_entry.id   c1efb2b9fcf0fe701cb570868d12d7c0
#
_cell.length_a   1.000
_cell.length_b   1.000
_cell.length_c   1.000
_cell.angle_alpha   90.00
_cell.angle_beta   90.00
_cell.angle_gamma   90.00
#
_symmetry.space_group_name_H-M   'P 1'
#
loop_
_entity.id
_entity.type
_entity.pdbx_description
1 polymer ?
#
loop_
_entity_poly.entity_id
_entity_poly.type
_entity_poly.pdbx_seq_one_letter_code
_entity_poly.pdbx_strand_id
1 'polypeptide(L)'
;AAVARDDDNLELHGYDTVKGSDYIGDQDAIEYMCSEGPKTVFELEHMGLPFSRTENGRIYQRPFGGQSKNFGKGGQAARTCAAADRTGHALLHTLYQGNLKNKTVFFNEWYAVDLVRNQDGVVVGVIAICIETGETVYVQSKATVLATGGAGRIYASTTNALINTGDGIGM
;
A
#
# COMPACT_ATOMS: atom_id res chain seq x y z
N ALA A 1 3.13 0.90 -9.27
CA ALA A 1 3.87 0.61 -10.50
C ALA A 1 3.52 -0.78 -11.01
N ALA A 2 3.43 -0.95 -12.31
CA ALA A 2 3.12 -2.25 -12.92
C ALA A 2 3.72 -2.32 -14.33
N VAL A 3 4.12 -3.52 -14.75
CA VAL A 3 4.55 -3.77 -16.13
C VAL A 3 3.30 -3.87 -17.02
N ALA A 4 3.17 -2.97 -17.99
CA ALA A 4 2.05 -2.98 -18.94
C ALA A 4 2.47 -2.55 -20.35
N ARG A 5 3.77 -2.47 -20.63
CA ARG A 5 4.34 -2.05 -21.91
C ARG A 5 5.15 -3.19 -22.53
N ASP A 6 5.14 -3.25 -23.85
CA ASP A 6 5.82 -4.31 -24.61
C ASP A 6 7.36 -4.20 -24.55
N ASP A 7 7.90 -3.03 -24.16
CA ASP A 7 9.33 -2.74 -23.99
C ASP A 7 9.82 -2.91 -22.54
N ASP A 8 9.03 -3.56 -21.69
CA ASP A 8 9.30 -3.78 -20.27
C ASP A 8 8.93 -5.22 -19.86
N ASN A 9 9.47 -5.69 -18.73
CA ASN A 9 9.17 -7.04 -18.21
C ASN A 9 9.30 -7.08 -16.68
N LEU A 10 8.85 -8.18 -16.11
CA LEU A 10 8.83 -8.41 -14.66
C LEU A 10 10.24 -8.48 -14.06
N GLU A 11 11.20 -9.03 -14.80
CA GLU A 11 12.60 -9.14 -14.36
C GLU A 11 13.22 -7.74 -14.17
N LEU A 12 13.01 -6.84 -15.13
CA LEU A 12 13.47 -5.44 -15.02
C LEU A 12 12.80 -4.70 -13.87
N HIS A 13 11.52 -4.94 -13.63
CA HIS A 13 10.80 -4.33 -12.50
C HIS A 13 11.31 -4.88 -11.17
N GLY A 14 11.51 -6.19 -11.06
CA GLY A 14 12.10 -6.82 -9.89
C GLY A 14 13.51 -6.31 -9.60
N TYR A 15 14.36 -6.23 -10.62
CA TYR A 15 15.72 -5.69 -10.50
C TYR A 15 15.72 -4.26 -9.92
N ASP A 16 14.91 -3.37 -10.49
CA ASP A 16 14.83 -1.99 -10.00
C ASP A 16 14.33 -1.91 -8.56
N THR A 17 13.40 -2.79 -8.18
CA THR A 17 12.85 -2.83 -6.82
C THR A 17 13.88 -3.35 -5.81
N VAL A 18 14.61 -4.43 -6.15
CA VAL A 18 15.72 -4.96 -5.32
C VAL A 18 16.80 -3.91 -5.14
N LYS A 19 17.22 -3.26 -6.24
CA LYS A 19 18.22 -2.20 -6.20
C LYS A 19 17.74 -0.98 -5.41
N GLY A 20 16.47 -0.58 -5.58
CA GLY A 20 15.87 0.56 -4.89
C GLY A 20 15.72 0.33 -3.37
N SER A 21 15.68 -0.92 -2.94
CA SER A 21 15.68 -1.32 -1.53
C SER A 21 17.11 -1.51 -0.95
N ASP A 22 18.13 -1.04 -1.64
CA ASP A 22 19.55 -1.24 -1.27
C ASP A 22 19.92 -2.72 -1.05
N TYR A 23 19.27 -3.62 -1.77
CA TYR A 23 19.48 -5.09 -1.70
C TYR A 23 19.12 -5.72 -0.34
N ILE A 24 18.38 -5.03 0.52
CA ILE A 24 17.92 -5.55 1.81
C ILE A 24 16.45 -5.98 1.83
N GLY A 25 15.72 -5.74 0.72
CA GLY A 25 14.32 -6.15 0.57
C GLY A 25 14.18 -7.67 0.49
N ASP A 26 13.05 -8.19 0.98
CA ASP A 26 12.68 -9.58 0.80
C ASP A 26 12.39 -9.85 -0.69
N GLN A 27 13.23 -10.67 -1.33
CA GLN A 27 13.15 -10.87 -2.78
C GLN A 27 11.92 -11.66 -3.20
N ASP A 28 11.45 -12.61 -2.39
CA ASP A 28 10.22 -13.37 -2.68
C ASP A 28 8.99 -12.45 -2.64
N ALA A 29 8.94 -11.55 -1.66
CA ALA A 29 7.89 -10.52 -1.58
C ALA A 29 7.96 -9.53 -2.75
N ILE A 30 9.15 -9.14 -3.19
CA ILE A 30 9.36 -8.26 -4.36
C ILE A 30 8.89 -8.94 -5.64
N GLU A 31 9.27 -10.20 -5.87
CA GLU A 31 8.84 -10.97 -7.05
C GLU A 31 7.32 -11.10 -7.09
N TYR A 32 6.71 -11.47 -5.96
CA TYR A 32 5.25 -11.55 -5.83
C TYR A 32 4.58 -10.20 -6.13
N MET A 33 5.05 -9.11 -5.54
CA MET A 33 4.51 -7.76 -5.77
C MET A 33 4.62 -7.35 -7.25
N CYS A 34 5.75 -7.59 -7.88
CA CYS A 34 5.97 -7.23 -9.29
C CYS A 34 5.08 -8.05 -10.22
N SER A 35 4.90 -9.34 -9.94
CA SER A 35 4.08 -10.26 -10.75
C SER A 35 2.57 -9.96 -10.62
N GLU A 36 2.09 -9.66 -9.42
CA GLU A 36 0.67 -9.32 -9.17
C GLU A 36 0.31 -7.88 -9.52
N GLY A 37 1.31 -7.00 -9.65
CA GLY A 37 1.10 -5.58 -9.94
C GLY A 37 0.15 -5.28 -11.11
N PRO A 38 0.33 -5.88 -12.29
CA PRO A 38 -0.57 -5.67 -13.43
C PRO A 38 -2.01 -6.04 -13.14
N LYS A 39 -2.24 -7.19 -12.52
CA LYS A 39 -3.57 -7.67 -12.14
C LYS A 39 -4.24 -6.74 -11.14
N THR A 40 -3.52 -6.32 -10.11
CA THR A 40 -4.01 -5.37 -9.10
C THR A 40 -4.44 -4.03 -9.71
N VAL A 41 -3.70 -3.53 -10.70
CA VAL A 41 -4.08 -2.28 -11.41
C VAL A 41 -5.42 -2.44 -12.12
N PHE A 42 -5.65 -3.57 -12.81
CA PHE A 42 -6.95 -3.82 -13.46
C PHE A 42 -8.07 -4.05 -12.44
N GLU A 43 -7.81 -4.71 -11.32
CA GLU A 43 -8.78 -4.86 -10.23
C GLU A 43 -9.23 -3.50 -9.69
N LEU A 44 -8.29 -2.58 -9.45
CA LEU A 44 -8.59 -1.22 -9.01
C LEU A 44 -9.40 -0.44 -10.05
N GLU A 45 -9.08 -0.61 -11.33
CA GLU A 45 -9.86 -0.02 -12.42
C GLU A 45 -11.29 -0.54 -12.42
N HIS A 46 -11.49 -1.86 -12.28
CA HIS A 46 -12.81 -2.46 -12.21
C HIS A 46 -13.59 -2.04 -10.95
N MET A 47 -12.90 -1.70 -9.88
CA MET A 47 -13.52 -1.07 -8.69
C MET A 47 -13.96 0.38 -8.94
N GLY A 48 -13.57 0.98 -10.07
CA GLY A 48 -13.95 2.33 -10.47
C GLY A 48 -12.84 3.38 -10.34
N LEU A 49 -11.58 2.99 -10.16
CA LEU A 49 -10.48 3.95 -10.11
C LEU A 49 -10.26 4.56 -11.51
N PRO A 50 -10.41 5.89 -11.65
CA PRO A 50 -10.39 6.56 -12.95
C PRO A 50 -8.96 6.86 -13.39
N PHE A 51 -8.19 5.85 -13.76
CA PHE A 51 -6.87 6.06 -14.33
C PHE A 51 -6.94 6.95 -15.57
N SER A 52 -6.00 7.86 -15.71
CA SER A 52 -5.79 8.62 -16.95
C SER A 52 -5.52 7.68 -18.12
N ARG A 53 -5.93 8.09 -19.31
CA ARG A 53 -5.79 7.27 -20.53
C ARG A 53 -4.84 7.94 -21.52
N THR A 54 -4.15 7.11 -22.29
CA THR A 54 -3.45 7.52 -23.50
C THR A 54 -4.46 7.69 -24.64
N GLU A 55 -4.05 8.30 -25.73
CA GLU A 55 -4.88 8.43 -26.96
C GLU A 55 -5.39 7.08 -27.48
N ASN A 56 -4.64 6.01 -27.24
CA ASN A 56 -5.00 4.65 -27.63
C ASN A 56 -5.91 3.94 -26.59
N GLY A 57 -6.40 4.64 -25.57
CA GLY A 57 -7.26 4.10 -24.53
C GLY A 57 -6.58 3.24 -23.47
N ARG A 58 -5.26 3.06 -23.50
CA ARG A 58 -4.50 2.33 -22.49
C ARG A 58 -4.37 3.17 -21.21
N ILE A 59 -4.19 2.54 -20.05
CA ILE A 59 -3.88 3.22 -18.80
C ILE A 59 -2.59 4.02 -18.98
N TYR A 60 -2.65 5.30 -18.61
CA TYR A 60 -1.49 6.18 -18.67
C TYR A 60 -0.46 5.78 -17.61
N GLN A 61 0.78 5.61 -18.06
CA GLN A 61 1.92 5.33 -17.18
C GLN A 61 2.98 6.41 -17.38
N ARG A 62 3.50 6.93 -16.27
CA ARG A 62 4.57 7.90 -16.28
C ARG A 62 5.90 7.30 -15.79
N PRO A 63 7.03 7.84 -16.25
CA PRO A 63 8.34 7.51 -15.70
C PRO A 63 8.41 7.99 -14.23
N PHE A 64 9.18 7.27 -13.43
CA PHE A 64 9.42 7.62 -12.04
C PHE A 64 10.87 7.30 -11.66
N GLY A 65 11.43 8.01 -10.67
CA GLY A 65 12.78 7.78 -10.16
C GLY A 65 12.95 6.33 -9.68
N GLY A 66 14.11 5.75 -9.98
CA GLY A 66 14.41 4.36 -9.63
C GLY A 66 13.81 3.31 -10.57
N GLN A 67 12.96 3.69 -11.50
CA GLN A 67 12.42 2.81 -12.55
C GLN A 67 13.25 2.97 -13.82
N SER A 68 13.91 1.89 -14.25
CA SER A 68 14.87 1.95 -15.35
C SER A 68 14.65 0.89 -16.43
N LYS A 69 15.18 1.12 -17.61
CA LYS A 69 15.26 0.15 -18.69
C LYS A 69 16.63 -0.52 -18.68
N ASN A 70 16.71 -1.72 -19.22
CA ASN A 70 17.96 -2.46 -19.44
C ASN A 70 18.88 -2.51 -18.20
N PHE A 71 18.33 -2.85 -17.04
CA PHE A 71 19.08 -2.98 -15.78
C PHE A 71 19.87 -1.68 -15.42
N GLY A 72 19.22 -0.54 -15.54
CA GLY A 72 19.80 0.76 -15.21
C GLY A 72 20.67 1.39 -16.31
N LYS A 73 20.84 0.73 -17.46
CA LYS A 73 21.65 1.21 -18.58
C LYS A 73 20.84 1.97 -19.65
N GLY A 74 19.52 1.86 -19.60
CA GLY A 74 18.58 2.59 -20.48
C GLY A 74 17.97 3.79 -19.75
N GLY A 75 17.13 4.56 -20.42
CA GLY A 75 16.37 5.66 -19.81
C GLY A 75 15.38 5.17 -18.74
N GLN A 76 14.56 6.07 -18.24
CA GLN A 76 13.51 5.74 -17.27
C GLN A 76 12.43 4.83 -17.87
N ALA A 77 11.98 3.84 -17.09
CA ALA A 77 10.81 3.04 -17.42
C ALA A 77 9.53 3.70 -16.92
N ALA A 78 8.45 3.61 -17.68
CA ALA A 78 7.16 4.18 -17.33
C ALA A 78 6.23 3.08 -16.78
N ARG A 79 6.32 2.81 -15.47
CA ARG A 79 5.50 1.79 -14.76
C ARG A 79 4.46 2.39 -13.84
N THR A 80 4.53 3.68 -13.54
CA THR A 80 3.62 4.32 -12.58
C THR A 80 2.29 4.64 -13.24
N CYS A 81 1.28 3.83 -12.98
CA CYS A 81 -0.11 4.07 -13.39
C CYS A 81 -0.65 5.28 -12.62
N ALA A 82 -1.25 6.23 -13.31
CA ALA A 82 -1.61 7.51 -12.72
C ALA A 82 -3.04 7.95 -13.06
N ALA A 83 -3.69 8.60 -12.11
CA ALA A 83 -4.91 9.38 -12.29
C ALA A 83 -4.54 10.87 -12.15
N ALA A 84 -4.05 11.49 -13.23
CA ALA A 84 -3.48 12.83 -13.25
C ALA A 84 -2.42 13.02 -12.13
N ASP A 85 -2.53 14.07 -11.32
CA ASP A 85 -1.69 14.35 -10.15
C ASP A 85 -2.34 13.95 -8.81
N ARG A 86 -3.45 13.20 -8.87
CA ARG A 86 -4.30 12.82 -7.72
C ARG A 86 -4.51 11.32 -7.58
N THR A 87 -3.55 10.51 -7.98
CA THR A 87 -3.67 9.05 -7.96
C THR A 87 -4.00 8.51 -6.56
N GLY A 88 -3.33 8.99 -5.52
CA GLY A 88 -3.59 8.59 -4.13
C GLY A 88 -4.99 8.97 -3.66
N HIS A 89 -5.43 10.19 -3.96
CA HIS A 89 -6.79 10.64 -3.66
C HIS A 89 -7.86 9.77 -4.35
N ALA A 90 -7.69 9.51 -5.64
CA ALA A 90 -8.60 8.65 -6.41
C ALA A 90 -8.63 7.22 -5.85
N LEU A 91 -7.48 6.67 -5.47
CA LEU A 91 -7.38 5.34 -4.87
C LEU A 91 -8.14 5.26 -3.55
N LEU A 92 -7.91 6.20 -2.63
CA LEU A 92 -8.62 6.24 -1.34
C LEU A 92 -10.14 6.34 -1.53
N HIS A 93 -10.61 7.22 -2.40
CA HIS A 93 -12.05 7.38 -2.66
C HIS A 93 -12.67 6.12 -3.26
N THR A 94 -11.98 5.47 -4.20
CA THR A 94 -12.45 4.21 -4.79
C THR A 94 -12.59 3.11 -3.75
N LEU A 95 -11.58 2.92 -2.91
CA LEU A 95 -11.58 1.91 -1.85
C LEU A 95 -12.60 2.25 -0.75
N TYR A 96 -12.73 3.52 -0.39
CA TYR A 96 -13.72 3.97 0.59
C TYR A 96 -15.15 3.69 0.12
N GLN A 97 -15.46 4.00 -1.14
CA GLN A 97 -16.77 3.67 -1.73
C GLN A 97 -17.05 2.18 -1.72
N GLY A 98 -16.03 1.36 -2.03
CA GLY A 98 -16.13 -0.10 -1.93
C GLY A 98 -16.47 -0.57 -0.51
N ASN A 99 -15.86 0.03 0.50
CA ASN A 99 -16.15 -0.25 1.90
C ASN A 99 -17.57 0.15 2.30
N LEU A 100 -18.03 1.34 1.89
CA LEU A 100 -19.42 1.76 2.14
C LEU A 100 -20.44 0.80 1.50
N LYS A 101 -20.20 0.37 0.27
CA LYS A 101 -21.04 -0.62 -0.42
C LYS A 101 -21.12 -1.94 0.35
N ASN A 102 -20.04 -2.36 0.99
CA ASN A 102 -19.96 -3.55 1.81
C ASN A 102 -20.38 -3.34 3.27
N LYS A 103 -20.88 -2.14 3.61
CA LYS A 103 -21.33 -1.78 4.96
C LYS A 103 -20.25 -1.93 6.03
N THR A 104 -19.00 -1.65 5.68
CA THR A 104 -17.88 -1.66 6.62
C THR A 104 -18.11 -0.60 7.70
N VAL A 105 -17.94 -0.98 8.96
CA VAL A 105 -18.00 -0.05 10.09
C VAL A 105 -16.64 0.62 10.25
N PHE A 106 -16.63 1.95 10.33
CA PHE A 106 -15.44 2.75 10.53
C PHE A 106 -15.40 3.32 11.95
N PHE A 107 -14.30 3.12 12.64
CA PHE A 107 -13.99 3.74 13.92
C PHE A 107 -13.03 4.91 13.67
N ASN A 108 -13.56 6.04 13.17
CA ASN A 108 -12.78 7.24 12.91
C ASN A 108 -12.38 7.90 14.22
N GLU A 109 -11.14 8.41 14.32
CA GLU A 109 -10.62 9.06 15.53
C GLU A 109 -10.61 8.14 16.76
N TRP A 110 -10.36 6.85 16.52
CA TRP A 110 -10.12 5.87 17.56
C TRP A 110 -8.65 5.45 17.53
N TYR A 111 -8.05 5.37 18.70
CA TYR A 111 -6.68 4.91 18.89
C TYR A 111 -6.67 3.43 19.28
N ALA A 112 -6.07 2.59 18.45
CA ALA A 112 -5.84 1.19 18.77
C ALA A 112 -4.71 1.10 19.80
N VAL A 113 -5.02 0.55 20.97
CA VAL A 113 -4.07 0.50 22.10
C VAL A 113 -3.22 -0.74 22.05
N ASP A 114 -3.87 -1.90 21.88
CA ASP A 114 -3.19 -3.20 21.90
C ASP A 114 -4.06 -4.30 21.28
N LEU A 115 -3.40 -5.40 20.93
CA LEU A 115 -4.04 -6.64 20.49
C LEU A 115 -4.48 -7.48 21.69
N VAL A 116 -5.69 -8.01 21.64
CA VAL A 116 -6.18 -8.96 22.65
C VAL A 116 -5.88 -10.38 22.22
N ARG A 117 -5.21 -11.14 23.08
CA ARG A 117 -4.89 -12.56 22.87
C ARG A 117 -5.64 -13.43 23.86
N ASN A 118 -6.09 -14.59 23.42
CA ASN A 118 -6.65 -15.62 24.30
C ASN A 118 -5.53 -16.40 25.02
N GLN A 119 -5.91 -17.39 25.80
CA GLN A 119 -4.97 -18.23 26.56
C GLN A 119 -4.01 -19.03 25.66
N ASP A 120 -4.41 -19.31 24.42
CA ASP A 120 -3.61 -20.01 23.41
C ASP A 120 -2.70 -19.08 22.62
N GLY A 121 -2.68 -17.76 22.92
CA GLY A 121 -1.90 -16.75 22.24
C GLY A 121 -2.51 -16.25 20.92
N VAL A 122 -3.72 -16.71 20.57
CA VAL A 122 -4.39 -16.30 19.32
C VAL A 122 -4.99 -14.91 19.50
N VAL A 123 -4.78 -14.03 18.50
CA VAL A 123 -5.39 -12.70 18.49
C VAL A 123 -6.90 -12.81 18.25
N VAL A 124 -7.68 -12.28 19.17
CA VAL A 124 -9.15 -12.36 19.18
C VAL A 124 -9.83 -10.98 19.10
N GLY A 125 -9.05 -9.91 19.01
CA GLY A 125 -9.57 -8.56 18.88
C GLY A 125 -8.56 -7.48 19.20
N VAL A 126 -9.07 -6.27 19.35
CA VAL A 126 -8.29 -5.05 19.59
C VAL A 126 -8.95 -4.25 20.72
N ILE A 127 -8.17 -3.65 21.60
CA ILE A 127 -8.64 -2.61 22.51
C ILE A 127 -8.41 -1.26 21.82
N ALA A 128 -9.43 -0.42 21.80
CA ALA A 128 -9.37 0.91 21.23
C ALA A 128 -9.99 1.96 22.15
N ILE A 129 -9.48 3.19 22.06
CA ILE A 129 -9.96 4.35 22.81
C ILE A 129 -10.49 5.39 21.81
N CYS A 130 -11.72 5.86 22.04
CA CYS A 130 -12.24 7.03 21.35
C CYS A 130 -11.45 8.28 21.79
N ILE A 131 -10.82 8.97 20.85
CA ILE A 131 -9.99 10.14 21.16
C ILE A 131 -10.83 11.29 21.73
N GLU A 132 -12.07 11.45 21.25
CA GLU A 132 -12.96 12.53 21.67
C GLU A 132 -13.48 12.31 23.10
N THR A 133 -13.93 11.09 23.43
CA THR A 133 -14.67 10.81 24.67
C THR A 133 -13.82 10.12 25.73
N GLY A 134 -12.70 9.53 25.37
CA GLY A 134 -11.92 8.65 26.25
C GLY A 134 -12.56 7.27 26.50
N GLU A 135 -13.66 6.96 25.84
CA GLU A 135 -14.32 5.66 25.95
C GLU A 135 -13.38 4.57 25.44
N THR A 136 -13.24 3.51 26.21
CA THR A 136 -12.45 2.33 25.84
C THR A 136 -13.36 1.17 25.48
N VAL A 137 -13.11 0.56 24.32
CA VAL A 137 -13.90 -0.59 23.85
C VAL A 137 -12.99 -1.76 23.50
N TYR A 138 -13.53 -2.96 23.64
CA TYR A 138 -12.98 -4.17 23.07
C TYR A 138 -13.74 -4.51 21.79
N VAL A 139 -13.03 -4.52 20.67
CA VAL A 139 -13.56 -4.92 19.37
C VAL A 139 -13.15 -6.36 19.11
N GLN A 140 -14.08 -7.29 19.28
CA GLN A 140 -13.84 -8.70 19.01
C GLN A 140 -13.73 -8.96 17.50
N SER A 141 -12.75 -9.76 17.09
CA SER A 141 -12.55 -10.14 15.69
C SER A 141 -12.12 -11.58 15.54
N LYS A 142 -12.47 -12.19 14.41
CA LYS A 142 -11.99 -13.54 14.01
C LYS A 142 -10.59 -13.48 13.39
N ALA A 143 -10.26 -12.35 12.78
CA ALA A 143 -8.96 -12.04 12.19
C ALA A 143 -8.70 -10.55 12.30
N THR A 144 -7.46 -10.18 12.56
CA THR A 144 -7.03 -8.78 12.66
C THR A 144 -5.92 -8.51 11.64
N VAL A 145 -6.08 -7.47 10.84
CA VAL A 145 -5.06 -7.02 9.89
C VAL A 145 -4.42 -5.74 10.42
N LEU A 146 -3.11 -5.76 10.59
CA LEU A 146 -2.33 -4.57 10.92
C LEU A 146 -1.93 -3.87 9.62
N ALA A 147 -2.47 -2.69 9.39
CA ALA A 147 -2.17 -1.82 8.25
C ALA A 147 -1.80 -0.40 8.72
N THR A 148 -0.99 -0.33 9.78
CA THR A 148 -0.68 0.86 10.57
C THR A 148 0.39 1.76 9.97
N GLY A 149 0.83 1.46 8.75
CA GLY A 149 1.86 2.23 8.05
C GLY A 149 3.28 1.93 8.54
N GLY A 150 4.20 2.83 8.22
CA GLY A 150 5.62 2.64 8.46
C GLY A 150 6.07 2.96 9.89
N ALA A 151 7.34 2.68 10.17
CA ALA A 151 7.98 2.86 11.47
C ALA A 151 9.22 3.76 11.41
N GLY A 152 9.37 4.58 10.36
CA GLY A 152 10.60 5.38 10.17
C GLY A 152 10.92 6.32 11.32
N ARG A 153 9.94 6.71 12.13
CA ARG A 153 10.14 7.64 13.27
C ARG A 153 10.74 7.00 14.51
N ILE A 154 10.98 5.70 14.51
CA ILE A 154 11.80 5.07 15.56
C ILE A 154 13.30 5.38 15.40
N TYR A 155 13.73 5.84 14.21
CA TYR A 155 15.11 6.21 13.92
C TYR A 155 15.36 7.70 14.16
N ALA A 156 16.56 8.06 14.57
CA ALA A 156 16.97 9.44 14.83
C ALA A 156 16.94 10.33 13.58
N SER A 157 17.16 9.75 12.39
CA SER A 157 17.11 10.45 11.11
C SER A 157 16.25 9.66 10.14
N THR A 158 15.25 10.32 9.57
CA THR A 158 14.31 9.71 8.61
C THR A 158 13.64 10.78 7.77
N THR A 159 13.32 10.44 6.52
CA THR A 159 12.49 11.24 5.61
C THR A 159 11.00 10.89 5.71
N ASN A 160 10.63 9.90 6.53
CA ASN A 160 9.22 9.52 6.69
C ASN A 160 8.40 10.61 7.39
N ALA A 161 7.11 10.62 7.10
CA ALA A 161 6.16 11.51 7.78
C ALA A 161 6.12 11.24 9.29
N LEU A 162 5.70 12.24 10.06
CA LEU A 162 5.61 12.17 11.54
C LEU A 162 4.66 11.07 12.04
N ILE A 163 3.68 10.70 11.23
CA ILE A 163 2.69 9.66 11.54
C ILE A 163 3.25 8.23 11.50
N ASN A 164 4.46 8.03 10.97
CA ASN A 164 5.09 6.70 10.87
C ASN A 164 5.79 6.32 12.18
N THR A 165 5.02 6.18 13.23
CA THR A 165 5.48 6.01 14.62
C THR A 165 5.86 4.57 14.98
N GLY A 166 5.39 3.59 14.21
CA GLY A 166 5.70 2.18 14.44
C GLY A 166 4.84 1.50 15.50
N ASP A 167 3.73 2.11 15.92
CA ASP A 167 2.85 1.59 16.97
C ASP A 167 2.36 0.17 16.65
N GLY A 168 1.99 -0.11 15.39
CA GLY A 168 1.55 -1.46 14.99
C GLY A 168 2.64 -2.54 15.06
N ILE A 169 3.92 -2.16 15.11
CA ILE A 169 5.01 -3.10 15.37
C ILE A 169 5.16 -3.33 16.87
N GLY A 170 4.82 -2.32 17.68
CA GLY A 170 4.87 -2.38 19.14
C GLY A 170 3.77 -3.23 19.76
N MET A 171 2.62 -3.37 19.08
CA MET A 171 1.51 -4.23 19.48
C MET A 171 1.88 -5.72 19.38
#